data_ae3a6a7af5facc8b43cd6af75790d06c
#
_entry.id   ae3a6a7af5facc8b43cd6af75790d06c
#
_cell.length_a   1.000
_cell.length_b   1.000
_cell.length_c   1.000
_cell.angle_alpha   90.00
_cell.angle_beta   90.00
_cell.angle_gamma   90.00
#
_symmetry.space_group_name_H-M   'P 1'
#
loop_
_entity.id
_entity.type
_entity.pdbx_description
1 polymer ?
#
loop_
_entity_poly.entity_id
_entity_poly.type
_entity_poly.pdbx_seq_one_letter_code
_entity_poly.pdbx_strand_id
1 'polypeptide(L)'
;MEYLLDTIKYLGNGASVSLKVFIVTLAFSFPISIVLAMTYRLNFIFKKFISFYTWFFRGTPLMLQLFFFMFGLPAFGIFVDRMMVAYIAFSLNYAAYFTEILRAGIESLPKDQEESAQMMGASRYLTYRHVIMPQAIRKEMPTITNEVITLIKDTSLVTVIAISDLMRNVKEIVSRDFTISPFFLAAAFYLIISYIIIKIFRKIENKFDFMDNTV
;
A
#
# COMPACT_ATOMS: atom_id res chain seq x y z
N MET A 1 38.04 1.21 2.44
CA MET A 1 37.16 0.07 2.06
C MET A 1 36.25 -0.32 3.23
N GLU A 2 36.74 -0.42 4.46
CA GLU A 2 35.96 -0.71 5.68
C GLU A 2 34.82 0.29 5.90
N TYR A 3 35.07 1.59 5.85
CA TYR A 3 34.05 2.63 6.01
C TYR A 3 32.86 2.45 5.05
N LEU A 4 33.15 2.10 3.80
CA LEU A 4 32.08 1.94 2.78
C LEU A 4 31.25 0.68 3.06
N LEU A 5 31.87 -0.40 3.52
CA LEU A 5 31.20 -1.63 3.92
C LEU A 5 30.31 -1.40 5.16
N ASP A 6 30.81 -0.69 6.17
CA ASP A 6 30.04 -0.35 7.37
C ASP A 6 28.86 0.55 7.05
N THR A 7 29.06 1.54 6.15
CA THR A 7 27.98 2.39 5.65
C THR A 7 26.89 1.58 4.96
N ILE A 8 27.26 0.70 4.03
CA ILE A 8 26.32 -0.18 3.32
C ILE A 8 25.57 -1.08 4.29
N LYS A 9 26.26 -1.69 5.26
CA LYS A 9 25.63 -2.54 6.28
C LYS A 9 24.64 -1.78 7.15
N TYR A 10 25.01 -0.57 7.58
CA TYR A 10 24.15 0.29 8.39
C TYR A 10 22.89 0.73 7.61
N LEU A 11 23.05 1.14 6.36
CA LEU A 11 21.92 1.46 5.47
C LEU A 11 21.07 0.22 5.17
N GLY A 12 21.68 -0.96 5.01
CA GLY A 12 20.98 -2.22 4.82
C GLY A 12 20.04 -2.58 5.98
N ASN A 13 20.47 -2.31 7.21
CA ASN A 13 19.61 -2.50 8.39
C ASN A 13 18.36 -1.59 8.32
N GLY A 14 18.54 -0.30 8.02
CA GLY A 14 17.41 0.61 7.82
C GLY A 14 16.51 0.21 6.66
N ALA A 15 17.10 -0.23 5.55
CA ALA A 15 16.37 -0.76 4.39
C ALA A 15 15.50 -1.97 4.75
N SER A 16 15.99 -2.86 5.63
CA SER A 16 15.21 -4.01 6.10
C SER A 16 13.97 -3.58 6.87
N VAL A 17 14.05 -2.49 7.65
CA VAL A 17 12.89 -1.92 8.36
C VAL A 17 11.89 -1.34 7.37
N SER A 18 12.34 -0.55 6.38
CA SER A 18 11.48 -0.04 5.31
C SER A 18 10.76 -1.16 4.57
N LEU A 19 11.46 -2.25 4.22
CA LEU A 19 10.88 -3.41 3.56
C LEU A 19 9.87 -4.15 4.45
N LYS A 20 10.11 -4.26 5.76
CA LYS A 20 9.13 -4.85 6.69
C LYS A 20 7.84 -4.04 6.74
N VAL A 21 7.93 -2.71 6.87
CA VAL A 21 6.76 -1.83 6.83
C VAL A 21 6.01 -2.00 5.51
N PHE A 22 6.72 -1.97 4.38
CA PHE A 22 6.15 -2.18 3.05
C PHE A 22 5.38 -3.50 2.94
N ILE A 23 6.01 -4.64 3.28
CA ILE A 23 5.42 -5.97 3.14
C ILE A 23 4.19 -6.12 4.04
N VAL A 24 4.30 -5.71 5.32
CA VAL A 24 3.19 -5.80 6.27
C VAL A 24 2.02 -4.92 5.82
N THR A 25 2.31 -3.68 5.43
CA THR A 25 1.27 -2.78 4.91
C THR A 25 0.54 -3.39 3.71
N LEU A 26 1.27 -3.88 2.72
CA LEU A 26 0.67 -4.47 1.52
C LEU A 26 -0.15 -5.73 1.86
N ALA A 27 0.37 -6.59 2.75
CA ALA A 27 -0.29 -7.83 3.17
C ALA A 27 -1.63 -7.59 3.89
N PHE A 28 -1.77 -6.47 4.61
CA PHE A 28 -3.02 -6.14 5.30
C PHE A 28 -3.91 -5.20 4.49
N SER A 29 -3.36 -4.14 3.89
CA SER A 29 -4.16 -3.14 3.20
C SER A 29 -4.89 -3.69 1.97
N PHE A 30 -4.24 -4.54 1.18
CA PHE A 30 -4.84 -5.04 -0.05
C PHE A 30 -6.03 -5.99 0.22
N PRO A 31 -5.96 -6.99 1.11
CA PRO A 31 -7.14 -7.80 1.48
C PRO A 31 -8.27 -6.98 2.11
N ILE A 32 -7.93 -6.02 3.00
CA ILE A 32 -8.93 -5.12 3.59
C ILE A 32 -9.65 -4.34 2.49
N SER A 33 -8.92 -3.78 1.52
CA SER A 33 -9.50 -3.02 0.42
C SER A 33 -10.44 -3.84 -0.46
N ILE A 34 -10.11 -5.11 -0.72
CA ILE A 34 -11.00 -6.03 -1.46
C ILE A 34 -12.32 -6.19 -0.72
N VAL A 35 -12.27 -6.45 0.59
CA VAL A 35 -13.49 -6.60 1.41
C VAL A 35 -14.30 -5.30 1.41
N LEU A 36 -13.66 -4.15 1.59
CA LEU A 36 -14.34 -2.86 1.59
C LEU A 36 -14.96 -2.54 0.22
N ALA A 37 -14.24 -2.76 -0.88
CA ALA A 37 -14.75 -2.53 -2.23
C ALA A 37 -15.95 -3.43 -2.57
N MET A 38 -15.91 -4.71 -2.17
CA MET A 38 -17.03 -5.65 -2.35
C MET A 38 -18.25 -5.26 -1.51
N THR A 39 -18.05 -4.79 -0.28
CA THR A 39 -19.15 -4.44 0.64
C THR A 39 -19.74 -3.07 0.35
N TYR A 40 -19.03 -2.20 -0.35
CA TYR A 40 -19.46 -0.84 -0.69
C TYR A 40 -20.86 -0.78 -1.33
N ARG A 41 -21.20 -1.78 -2.16
CA ARG A 41 -22.47 -1.84 -2.91
C ARG A 41 -23.57 -2.68 -2.23
N LEU A 42 -23.32 -3.24 -1.04
CA LEU A 42 -24.31 -4.10 -0.38
C LEU A 42 -25.54 -3.33 0.08
N ASN A 43 -25.33 -2.19 0.75
CA ASN A 43 -26.41 -1.32 1.21
C ASN A 43 -25.92 0.12 1.46
N PHE A 44 -26.87 1.03 1.71
CA PHE A 44 -26.61 2.46 1.91
C PHE A 44 -25.71 2.73 3.14
N ILE A 45 -25.82 1.96 4.20
CA ILE A 45 -25.07 2.15 5.45
C ILE A 45 -23.58 1.87 5.19
N PHE A 46 -23.26 0.70 4.59
CA PHE A 46 -21.88 0.36 4.22
C PHE A 46 -21.29 1.36 3.24
N LYS A 47 -22.06 1.76 2.23
CA LYS A 47 -21.64 2.79 1.29
C LYS A 47 -21.22 4.08 2.00
N LYS A 48 -22.06 4.59 2.91
CA LYS A 48 -21.79 5.83 3.65
C LYS A 48 -20.55 5.70 4.57
N PHE A 49 -20.45 4.58 5.28
CA PHE A 49 -19.32 4.29 6.17
C PHE A 49 -17.99 4.21 5.40
N ILE A 50 -17.95 3.42 4.32
CA ILE A 50 -16.75 3.24 3.51
C ILE A 50 -16.36 4.55 2.81
N SER A 51 -17.33 5.32 2.29
CA SER A 51 -17.05 6.64 1.71
C SER A 51 -16.46 7.61 2.73
N PHE A 52 -16.95 7.61 3.98
CA PHE A 52 -16.39 8.41 5.06
C PHE A 52 -14.97 7.96 5.40
N TYR A 53 -14.74 6.65 5.53
CA TYR A 53 -13.42 6.07 5.79
C TYR A 53 -12.40 6.46 4.70
N THR A 54 -12.74 6.24 3.43
CA THR A 54 -11.82 6.55 2.33
C THR A 54 -11.59 8.05 2.20
N TRP A 55 -12.63 8.87 2.39
CA TRP A 55 -12.50 10.33 2.42
C TRP A 55 -11.55 10.80 3.54
N PHE A 56 -11.71 10.28 4.76
CA PHE A 56 -10.91 10.67 5.92
C PHE A 56 -9.43 10.29 5.74
N PHE A 57 -9.14 9.01 5.45
CA PHE A 57 -7.76 8.53 5.37
C PHE A 57 -7.00 9.05 4.14
N ARG A 58 -7.69 9.31 3.03
CA ARG A 58 -7.08 9.91 1.83
C ARG A 58 -7.03 11.43 1.90
N GLY A 59 -7.90 12.05 2.66
CA GLY A 59 -7.98 13.49 2.84
C GLY A 59 -7.02 14.05 3.89
N THR A 60 -6.39 13.18 4.70
CA THR A 60 -5.43 13.59 5.74
C THR A 60 -4.02 13.05 5.43
N PRO A 61 -2.95 13.82 5.72
CA PRO A 61 -1.58 13.36 5.49
C PRO A 61 -1.25 12.10 6.31
N LEU A 62 -0.61 11.10 5.71
CA LEU A 62 -0.15 9.89 6.42
C LEU A 62 0.76 10.22 7.60
N MET A 63 1.63 11.23 7.47
CA MET A 63 2.48 11.71 8.55
C MET A 63 1.66 12.20 9.76
N LEU A 64 0.55 12.89 9.53
CA LEU A 64 -0.36 13.33 10.61
C LEU A 64 -1.02 12.13 11.30
N GLN A 65 -1.42 11.11 10.53
CA GLN A 65 -1.98 9.87 11.06
C GLN A 65 -0.96 9.14 11.94
N LEU A 66 0.31 9.06 11.51
CA LEU A 66 1.39 8.49 12.33
C LEU A 66 1.53 9.23 13.68
N PHE A 67 1.52 10.55 13.67
CA PHE A 67 1.57 11.34 14.90
C PHE A 67 0.34 11.10 15.77
N PHE A 68 -0.85 11.05 15.18
CA PHE A 68 -2.08 10.79 15.93
C PHE A 68 -2.05 9.41 16.61
N PHE A 69 -1.67 8.37 15.91
CA PHE A 69 -1.55 7.04 16.50
C PHE A 69 -0.43 6.95 17.54
N MET A 70 0.70 7.65 17.33
CA MET A 70 1.83 7.60 18.25
C MET A 70 1.60 8.40 19.53
N PHE A 71 1.01 9.59 19.42
CA PHE A 71 0.90 10.53 20.54
C PHE A 71 -0.55 10.73 21.01
N GLY A 72 -1.54 10.52 20.15
CA GLY A 72 -2.95 10.68 20.49
C GLY A 72 -3.51 9.47 21.24
N LEU A 73 -3.21 8.22 20.82
CA LEU A 73 -3.71 7.02 21.50
C LEU A 73 -3.33 6.93 22.98
N PRO A 74 -2.11 7.28 23.41
CA PRO A 74 -1.76 7.32 24.83
C PRO A 74 -2.64 8.23 25.69
N ALA A 75 -3.19 9.32 25.13
CA ALA A 75 -4.13 10.19 25.83
C ALA A 75 -5.45 9.46 26.19
N PHE A 76 -5.76 8.36 25.50
CA PHE A 76 -6.90 7.47 25.79
C PHE A 76 -6.48 6.22 26.57
N GLY A 77 -5.24 6.17 27.10
CA GLY A 77 -4.72 5.02 27.85
C GLY A 77 -4.28 3.84 26.97
N ILE A 78 -4.19 4.02 25.63
CA ILE A 78 -3.81 2.97 24.67
C ILE A 78 -2.35 3.17 24.28
N PHE A 79 -1.47 2.30 24.80
CA PHE A 79 -0.04 2.33 24.50
C PHE A 79 0.30 1.26 23.45
N VAL A 80 0.84 1.70 22.32
CA VAL A 80 1.18 0.83 21.19
C VAL A 80 2.64 1.03 20.83
N ASP A 81 3.35 -0.06 20.54
CA ASP A 81 4.73 0.00 20.05
C ASP A 81 4.84 0.77 18.74
N ARG A 82 5.96 1.47 18.52
CA ARG A 82 6.19 2.31 17.33
C ARG A 82 6.02 1.57 16.01
N MET A 83 6.53 0.34 15.93
CA MET A 83 6.39 -0.48 14.73
C MET A 83 4.93 -0.88 14.47
N MET A 84 4.19 -1.21 15.52
CA MET A 84 2.74 -1.48 15.41
C MET A 84 1.96 -0.23 15.02
N VAL A 85 2.32 0.95 15.55
CA VAL A 85 1.75 2.23 15.10
C VAL A 85 1.97 2.41 13.61
N ALA A 86 3.20 2.19 13.11
CA ALA A 86 3.49 2.27 11.68
C ALA A 86 2.63 1.28 10.87
N TYR A 87 2.57 0.01 11.27
CA TYR A 87 1.78 -1.01 10.57
C TYR A 87 0.29 -0.65 10.51
N ILE A 88 -0.29 -0.18 11.61
CA ILE A 88 -1.71 0.20 11.68
C ILE A 88 -1.98 1.43 10.80
N ALA A 89 -1.21 2.51 10.99
CA ALA A 89 -1.41 3.74 10.25
C ALA A 89 -1.28 3.53 8.73
N PHE A 90 -0.20 2.88 8.30
CA PHE A 90 0.03 2.57 6.89
C PHE A 90 -1.04 1.63 6.32
N SER A 91 -1.39 0.56 7.05
CA SER A 91 -2.39 -0.39 6.56
C SER A 91 -3.76 0.25 6.40
N LEU A 92 -4.20 1.09 7.34
CA LEU A 92 -5.47 1.80 7.23
C LEU A 92 -5.43 2.85 6.11
N ASN A 93 -4.34 3.61 6.00
CA ASN A 93 -4.20 4.60 4.94
C ASN A 93 -4.24 3.96 3.55
N TYR A 94 -3.37 2.98 3.30
CA TYR A 94 -3.27 2.30 2.01
C TYR A 94 -4.49 1.44 1.68
N ALA A 95 -5.18 0.87 2.68
CA ALA A 95 -6.47 0.21 2.45
C ALA A 95 -7.51 1.18 1.92
N ALA A 96 -7.50 2.44 2.35
CA ALA A 96 -8.40 3.46 1.80
C ALA A 96 -8.09 3.79 0.34
N TYR A 97 -6.81 3.93 -0.02
CA TYR A 97 -6.39 4.16 -1.41
C TYR A 97 -6.74 2.98 -2.32
N PHE A 98 -6.36 1.76 -1.95
CA PHE A 98 -6.70 0.56 -2.72
C PHE A 98 -8.21 0.34 -2.82
N THR A 99 -8.98 0.67 -1.78
CA THR A 99 -10.46 0.58 -1.84
C THR A 99 -11.02 1.46 -2.94
N GLU A 100 -10.56 2.70 -3.08
CA GLU A 100 -11.02 3.60 -4.13
C GLU A 100 -10.56 3.17 -5.53
N ILE A 101 -9.34 2.66 -5.65
CA ILE A 101 -8.84 2.10 -6.92
C ILE A 101 -9.73 0.92 -7.35
N LEU A 102 -9.98 -0.04 -6.46
CA LEU A 102 -10.82 -1.19 -6.76
C LEU A 102 -12.28 -0.79 -7.02
N ARG A 103 -12.81 0.19 -6.28
CA ARG A 103 -14.16 0.72 -6.51
C ARG A 103 -14.29 1.35 -7.91
N ALA A 104 -13.29 2.15 -8.32
CA ALA A 104 -13.25 2.72 -9.66
C ALA A 104 -13.18 1.62 -10.75
N GLY A 105 -12.35 0.60 -10.52
CA GLY A 105 -12.27 -0.57 -11.38
C GLY A 105 -13.63 -1.27 -11.53
N ILE A 106 -14.32 -1.54 -10.41
CA ILE A 106 -15.65 -2.17 -10.42
C ILE A 106 -16.66 -1.29 -11.19
N GLU A 107 -16.66 0.03 -10.95
CA GLU A 107 -17.59 0.96 -11.60
C GLU A 107 -17.33 1.14 -13.10
N SER A 108 -16.13 0.85 -13.55
CA SER A 108 -15.73 0.94 -14.96
C SER A 108 -16.07 -0.30 -15.78
N LEU A 109 -16.55 -1.39 -15.14
CA LEU A 109 -16.96 -2.61 -15.84
C LEU A 109 -18.39 -2.46 -16.39
N PRO A 110 -18.70 -3.10 -17.54
CA PRO A 110 -20.04 -3.16 -18.08
C PRO A 110 -21.01 -3.85 -17.09
N LYS A 111 -22.22 -3.30 -16.95
CA LYS A 111 -23.23 -3.83 -16.02
C LYS A 111 -23.80 -5.18 -16.43
N ASP A 112 -23.79 -5.47 -17.72
CA ASP A 112 -24.25 -6.75 -18.29
C ASP A 112 -23.49 -7.95 -17.72
N GLN A 113 -22.24 -7.79 -17.31
CA GLN A 113 -21.47 -8.80 -16.62
C GLN A 113 -22.09 -9.22 -15.27
N GLU A 114 -22.54 -8.25 -14.49
CA GLU A 114 -23.21 -8.50 -13.21
C GLU A 114 -24.60 -9.12 -13.44
N GLU A 115 -25.36 -8.56 -14.40
CA GLU A 115 -26.71 -9.02 -14.75
C GLU A 115 -26.68 -10.46 -15.31
N SER A 116 -25.79 -10.76 -16.25
CA SER A 116 -25.64 -12.10 -16.83
C SER A 116 -25.31 -13.16 -15.80
N ALA A 117 -24.37 -12.86 -14.88
CA ALA A 117 -24.01 -13.80 -13.82
C ALA A 117 -25.21 -14.08 -12.87
N GLN A 118 -26.01 -13.05 -12.56
CA GLN A 118 -27.19 -13.20 -11.72
C GLN A 118 -28.31 -13.97 -12.44
N MET A 119 -28.50 -13.76 -13.74
CA MET A 119 -29.45 -14.53 -14.56
C MET A 119 -29.11 -16.04 -14.61
N MET A 120 -27.81 -16.37 -14.52
CA MET A 120 -27.35 -17.76 -14.40
C MET A 120 -27.50 -18.33 -12.97
N GLY A 121 -28.12 -17.59 -12.04
CA GLY A 121 -28.37 -18.03 -10.67
C GLY A 121 -27.21 -17.76 -9.68
N ALA A 122 -26.17 -17.03 -10.08
CA ALA A 122 -25.09 -16.69 -9.16
C ALA A 122 -25.58 -15.70 -8.09
N SER A 123 -25.28 -15.98 -6.82
CA SER A 123 -25.53 -15.00 -5.76
C SER A 123 -24.65 -13.77 -5.96
N ARG A 124 -25.07 -12.63 -5.45
CA ARG A 124 -24.30 -11.36 -5.54
C ARG A 124 -22.86 -11.53 -5.04
N TYR A 125 -22.64 -12.24 -3.95
CA TYR A 125 -21.31 -12.52 -3.43
C TYR A 125 -20.45 -13.32 -4.43
N LEU A 126 -21.02 -14.38 -5.03
CA LEU A 126 -20.31 -15.18 -6.03
C LEU A 126 -19.99 -14.39 -7.29
N THR A 127 -20.93 -13.55 -7.76
CA THR A 127 -20.73 -12.65 -8.89
C THR A 127 -19.56 -11.71 -8.63
N TYR A 128 -19.56 -11.03 -7.47
CA TYR A 128 -18.47 -10.11 -7.14
C TYR A 128 -17.12 -10.84 -6.97
N ARG A 129 -17.10 -11.95 -6.27
CA ARG A 129 -15.86 -12.70 -6.00
C ARG A 129 -15.22 -13.30 -7.24
N HIS A 130 -16.02 -13.88 -8.15
CA HIS A 130 -15.49 -14.68 -9.26
C HIS A 130 -15.57 -13.99 -10.63
N VAL A 131 -16.41 -12.99 -10.79
CA VAL A 131 -16.59 -12.30 -12.07
C VAL A 131 -16.07 -10.87 -12.00
N ILE A 132 -16.61 -10.04 -11.10
CA ILE A 132 -16.37 -8.60 -11.10
C ILE A 132 -14.97 -8.24 -10.51
N MET A 133 -14.63 -8.76 -9.32
CA MET A 133 -13.39 -8.38 -8.64
C MET A 133 -12.13 -8.79 -9.40
N PRO A 134 -12.01 -10.02 -9.97
CA PRO A 134 -10.85 -10.37 -10.77
C PRO A 134 -10.66 -9.46 -12.00
N GLN A 135 -11.75 -9.07 -12.66
CA GLN A 135 -11.70 -8.14 -13.80
C GLN A 135 -11.33 -6.73 -13.36
N ALA A 136 -11.91 -6.23 -12.24
CA ALA A 136 -11.58 -4.92 -11.69
C ALA A 136 -10.10 -4.82 -11.28
N ILE A 137 -9.56 -5.84 -10.59
CA ILE A 137 -8.14 -5.89 -10.22
C ILE A 137 -7.26 -5.87 -11.48
N ARG A 138 -7.60 -6.66 -12.50
CA ARG A 138 -6.86 -6.72 -13.76
C ARG A 138 -6.84 -5.35 -14.45
N LYS A 139 -8.01 -4.72 -14.57
CA LYS A 139 -8.16 -3.40 -15.20
C LYS A 139 -7.37 -2.31 -14.48
N GLU A 140 -7.36 -2.35 -13.15
CA GLU A 140 -6.66 -1.36 -12.33
C GLU A 140 -5.20 -1.75 -11.98
N MET A 141 -4.66 -2.82 -12.57
CA MET A 141 -3.29 -3.27 -12.30
C MET A 141 -2.24 -2.17 -12.46
N PRO A 142 -2.28 -1.31 -13.50
CA PRO A 142 -1.32 -0.21 -13.63
C PRO A 142 -1.43 0.80 -12.47
N THR A 143 -2.65 1.13 -12.05
CA THR A 143 -2.92 2.05 -10.93
C THR A 143 -2.45 1.44 -9.61
N ILE A 144 -2.74 0.15 -9.38
CA ILE A 144 -2.27 -0.61 -8.21
C ILE A 144 -0.73 -0.63 -8.17
N THR A 145 -0.07 -0.87 -9.31
CA THR A 145 1.39 -0.87 -9.41
C THR A 145 1.98 0.47 -8.99
N ASN A 146 1.41 1.58 -9.48
CA ASN A 146 1.85 2.93 -9.11
C ASN A 146 1.67 3.20 -7.62
N GLU A 147 0.57 2.74 -7.02
CA GLU A 147 0.31 2.88 -5.59
C GLU A 147 1.30 2.06 -4.75
N VAL A 148 1.64 0.84 -5.18
CA VAL A 148 2.66 0.01 -4.52
C VAL A 148 4.06 0.65 -4.60
N ILE A 149 4.41 1.31 -5.71
CA ILE A 149 5.65 2.07 -5.84
C ILE A 149 5.64 3.31 -4.91
N THR A 150 4.49 3.93 -4.73
CA THR A 150 4.34 5.04 -3.78
C THR A 150 4.52 4.55 -2.35
N LEU A 151 3.91 3.42 -2.00
CA LEU A 151 4.04 2.81 -0.67
C LEU A 151 5.50 2.60 -0.25
N ILE A 152 6.36 2.03 -1.12
CA ILE A 152 7.77 1.80 -0.73
C ILE A 152 8.52 3.12 -0.46
N LYS A 153 8.19 4.20 -1.16
CA LYS A 153 8.78 5.53 -0.91
C LYS A 153 8.24 6.13 0.38
N ASP A 154 6.95 5.98 0.64
CA ASP A 154 6.29 6.50 1.83
C ASP A 154 6.76 5.80 3.11
N THR A 155 7.35 4.59 3.04
CA THR A 155 7.93 3.96 4.24
C THR A 155 8.98 4.84 4.91
N SER A 156 9.59 5.80 4.20
CA SER A 156 10.50 6.79 4.77
C SER A 156 9.84 7.73 5.81
N LEU A 157 8.51 7.83 5.81
CA LEU A 157 7.77 8.64 6.78
C LEU A 157 7.82 8.08 8.20
N VAL A 158 8.16 6.78 8.40
CA VAL A 158 8.26 6.21 9.74
C VAL A 158 9.37 6.85 10.59
N THR A 159 10.31 7.54 9.94
CA THR A 159 11.34 8.34 10.63
C THR A 159 10.76 9.38 11.57
N VAL A 160 9.55 9.91 11.30
CA VAL A 160 8.90 10.95 12.12
C VAL A 160 8.48 10.45 13.52
N ILE A 161 8.26 9.14 13.65
CA ILE A 161 7.98 8.49 14.93
C ILE A 161 9.22 7.75 15.49
N ALA A 162 10.40 8.20 15.07
CA ALA A 162 11.70 7.73 15.55
C ALA A 162 12.00 6.24 15.30
N ILE A 163 11.49 5.67 14.20
CA ILE A 163 11.89 4.36 13.69
C ILE A 163 13.16 4.55 12.84
N SER A 164 14.17 3.67 13.05
CA SER A 164 15.43 3.69 12.29
C SER A 164 15.27 2.97 10.96
N ASP A 165 14.64 3.67 10.01
CA ASP A 165 14.48 3.26 8.61
C ASP A 165 15.70 3.68 7.75
N LEU A 166 15.65 3.40 6.45
CA LEU A 166 16.71 3.77 5.52
C LEU A 166 17.01 5.28 5.53
N MET A 167 15.97 6.13 5.47
CA MET A 167 16.16 7.60 5.40
C MET A 167 16.68 8.19 6.69
N ARG A 168 16.30 7.66 7.84
CA ARG A 168 16.86 8.04 9.12
C ARG A 168 18.35 7.72 9.20
N ASN A 169 18.73 6.49 8.85
CA ASN A 169 20.13 6.05 8.84
C ASN A 169 20.97 6.92 7.89
N VAL A 170 20.43 7.28 6.71
CA VAL A 170 21.08 8.21 5.79
C VAL A 170 21.33 9.56 6.47
N LYS A 171 20.29 10.16 7.08
CA LYS A 171 20.41 11.46 7.75
C LYS A 171 21.45 11.43 8.88
N GLU A 172 21.49 10.34 9.65
CA GLU A 172 22.47 10.17 10.73
C GLU A 172 23.92 10.14 10.21
N ILE A 173 24.19 9.41 9.12
CA ILE A 173 25.53 9.38 8.50
C ILE A 173 25.88 10.76 7.93
N VAL A 174 24.97 11.37 7.17
CA VAL A 174 25.19 12.69 6.58
C VAL A 174 25.50 13.75 7.65
N SER A 175 24.77 13.74 8.77
CA SER A 175 24.99 14.68 9.87
C SER A 175 26.29 14.40 10.64
N ARG A 176 26.71 13.13 10.75
CA ARG A 176 27.94 12.73 11.42
C ARG A 176 29.19 13.07 10.59
N ASP A 177 29.16 12.72 9.31
CA ASP A 177 30.33 12.72 8.45
C ASP A 177 30.40 13.89 7.48
N PHE A 178 29.38 14.78 7.50
CA PHE A 178 29.25 15.94 6.62
C PHE A 178 29.41 15.59 5.13
N THR A 179 28.91 14.43 4.70
CA THR A 179 29.00 13.92 3.34
C THR A 179 27.61 13.65 2.76
N ILE A 180 27.42 13.90 1.45
CA ILE A 180 26.15 13.66 0.75
C ILE A 180 26.08 12.26 0.10
N SER A 181 27.17 11.49 0.11
CA SER A 181 27.23 10.19 -0.56
C SER A 181 26.15 9.19 -0.12
N PRO A 182 25.70 9.12 1.16
CA PRO A 182 24.63 8.21 1.56
C PRO A 182 23.28 8.47 0.88
N PHE A 183 23.00 9.72 0.44
CA PHE A 183 21.79 10.00 -0.32
C PHE A 183 21.77 9.31 -1.69
N PHE A 184 22.91 9.21 -2.38
CA PHE A 184 23.01 8.50 -3.64
C PHE A 184 22.80 6.99 -3.45
N LEU A 185 23.28 6.42 -2.35
CA LEU A 185 23.04 5.01 -2.00
C LEU A 185 21.57 4.75 -1.70
N ALA A 186 20.90 5.65 -0.97
CA ALA A 186 19.47 5.54 -0.73
C ALA A 186 18.65 5.67 -2.01
N ALA A 187 19.00 6.62 -2.89
CA ALA A 187 18.34 6.78 -4.18
C ALA A 187 18.49 5.51 -5.03
N ALA A 188 19.69 4.91 -5.08
CA ALA A 188 19.94 3.64 -5.77
C ALA A 188 19.06 2.52 -5.18
N PHE A 189 18.98 2.42 -3.84
CA PHE A 189 18.10 1.45 -3.18
C PHE A 189 16.65 1.59 -3.61
N TYR A 190 16.05 2.80 -3.52
CA TYR A 190 14.67 3.02 -3.93
C TYR A 190 14.43 2.75 -5.41
N LEU A 191 15.37 3.10 -6.29
CA LEU A 191 15.29 2.81 -7.72
C LEU A 191 15.33 1.32 -8.00
N ILE A 192 16.22 0.57 -7.35
CA ILE A 192 16.32 -0.89 -7.52
C ILE A 192 15.04 -1.57 -7.06
N ILE A 193 14.52 -1.23 -5.87
CA ILE A 193 13.29 -1.82 -5.35
C ILE A 193 12.10 -1.46 -6.24
N SER A 194 11.96 -0.20 -6.65
CA SER A 194 10.89 0.22 -7.57
C SER A 194 10.97 -0.54 -8.90
N TYR A 195 12.16 -0.74 -9.45
CA TYR A 195 12.36 -1.53 -10.67
C TYR A 195 11.94 -2.98 -10.49
N ILE A 196 12.28 -3.60 -9.35
CA ILE A 196 11.87 -4.97 -9.03
C ILE A 196 10.34 -5.06 -8.93
N ILE A 197 9.69 -4.11 -8.24
CA ILE A 197 8.24 -4.03 -8.13
C ILE A 197 7.61 -3.96 -9.52
N ILE A 198 8.05 -3.02 -10.36
CA ILE A 198 7.54 -2.87 -11.73
C ILE A 198 7.68 -4.18 -12.51
N LYS A 199 8.84 -4.84 -12.42
CA LYS A 199 9.09 -6.09 -13.14
C LYS A 199 8.19 -7.24 -12.67
N ILE A 200 7.92 -7.32 -11.36
CA ILE A 200 7.00 -8.32 -10.78
C ILE A 200 5.57 -8.05 -11.28
N PHE A 201 5.09 -6.82 -11.17
CA PHE A 201 3.73 -6.48 -11.56
C PHE A 201 3.49 -6.60 -13.06
N ARG A 202 4.43 -6.20 -13.92
CA ARG A 202 4.37 -6.47 -15.37
C ARG A 202 4.26 -7.97 -15.68
N LYS A 203 4.99 -8.81 -14.96
CA LYS A 203 4.90 -10.27 -15.16
C LYS A 203 3.51 -10.80 -14.77
N ILE A 204 2.89 -10.23 -13.75
CA ILE A 204 1.51 -10.57 -13.35
C ILE A 204 0.53 -10.09 -14.42
N GLU A 205 0.64 -8.85 -14.87
CA GLU A 205 -0.19 -8.24 -15.91
C GLU A 205 -0.15 -9.05 -17.21
N ASN A 206 1.03 -9.34 -17.74
CA ASN A 206 1.19 -10.15 -18.96
C ASN A 206 0.57 -11.55 -18.85
N LYS A 207 0.56 -12.14 -17.67
CA LYS A 207 -0.11 -13.44 -17.46
C LYS A 207 -1.63 -13.32 -17.55
N PHE A 208 -2.17 -12.17 -17.20
CA PHE A 208 -3.61 -11.91 -17.34
C PHE A 208 -4.00 -11.59 -18.80
N ASP A 209 -3.18 -10.84 -19.55
CA ASP A 209 -3.43 -10.51 -20.97
C ASP A 209 -3.43 -11.75 -21.87
N PHE A 210 -2.60 -12.74 -21.55
CA PHE A 210 -2.56 -13.99 -22.31
C PHE A 210 -3.88 -14.77 -22.21
N MET A 211 -4.66 -14.58 -21.14
CA MET A 211 -5.97 -15.23 -21.00
C MET A 211 -7.08 -14.55 -21.81
N ASP A 212 -6.95 -13.25 -22.14
CA ASP A 212 -7.95 -12.53 -22.95
C ASP A 212 -7.77 -12.76 -24.45
N ASN A 213 -6.57 -13.14 -24.92
CA ASN A 213 -6.30 -13.46 -26.33
C ASN A 213 -6.64 -14.91 -26.72
N THR A 214 -7.21 -15.70 -25.82
CA THR A 214 -7.57 -17.11 -26.03
C THR A 214 -9.10 -17.36 -26.07
N VAL A 215 -9.90 -16.29 -26.20
CA VAL A 215 -11.36 -16.35 -26.43
C VAL A 215 -11.68 -15.75 -27.83
#